data_5bb570eac267c93ea0f2e04a51e1ce37
#
_entry.id   5bb570eac267c93ea0f2e04a51e1ce37
#
_cell.length_a   1.000
_cell.length_b   1.000
_cell.length_c   1.000
_cell.angle_alpha   90.00
_cell.angle_beta   90.00
_cell.angle_gamma   90.00
#
_symmetry.space_group_name_H-M   'P 1'
#
loop_
_entity.id
_entity.type
_entity.pdbx_description
1 polymer ?
#
loop_
_entity_poly.entity_id
_entity_poly.type
_entity_poly.pdbx_seq_one_letter_code
_entity_poly.pdbx_strand_id
1 'polypeptide(L)'
;LGDTPRTLVMYEVDGDSVIIPFGCLRSILPLLEGDVKKLFTKQVKVDYKGAKVPLYDYQEEAVGAMIINHYGILQSPAGSGKTQIGIALACSMRLKTLWLTHTKDLLTQSKNRAAQYIDKSLLGTITEGKDNIGETMTFATIQTMSKVDLNQYRDTWDCIIVDECHRVVGTPTAVTQFSKVLNTLRAR
;
A
#
# COMPACT_ATOMS: atom_id res chain seq x y z
N LEU A 1 28.81 5.99 13.97
CA LEU A 1 28.35 5.07 12.91
C LEU A 1 28.14 3.73 13.59
N GLY A 2 26.86 3.41 13.92
CA GLY A 2 26.51 2.14 14.55
C GLY A 2 26.78 0.98 13.58
N ASP A 3 27.25 -0.14 14.11
CA ASP A 3 27.47 -1.36 13.35
C ASP A 3 26.14 -1.82 12.71
N THR A 4 26.04 -1.64 11.40
CA THR A 4 24.95 -2.22 10.64
C THR A 4 25.15 -3.74 10.63
N PRO A 5 24.19 -4.55 11.06
CA PRO A 5 24.34 -6.00 11.03
C PRO A 5 24.62 -6.46 9.61
N ARG A 6 25.65 -7.27 9.42
CA ARG A 6 26.04 -7.82 8.10
C ARG A 6 25.01 -8.77 7.51
N THR A 7 24.09 -9.25 8.33
CA THR A 7 23.05 -10.22 7.95
C THR A 7 21.70 -9.77 8.50
N LEU A 8 20.70 -9.70 7.63
CA LEU A 8 19.30 -9.48 7.96
C LEU A 8 18.57 -10.81 7.90
N VAL A 9 17.97 -11.22 9.00
CA VAL A 9 17.06 -12.37 9.01
C VAL A 9 15.68 -11.84 8.61
N MET A 10 15.21 -12.27 7.44
CA MET A 10 13.93 -11.86 6.85
C MET A 10 12.96 -13.04 6.69
N TYR A 11 13.05 -14.03 7.55
CA TYR A 11 12.15 -15.18 7.52
C TYR A 11 11.73 -15.58 8.93
N GLU A 12 10.58 -16.22 9.02
CA GLU A 12 10.09 -16.87 10.22
C GLU A 12 9.89 -18.37 9.91
N VAL A 13 10.17 -19.22 10.88
CA VAL A 13 9.93 -20.66 10.77
C VAL A 13 8.69 -21.01 11.59
N ASP A 14 7.69 -21.64 10.94
CA ASP A 14 6.46 -22.10 11.58
C ASP A 14 6.28 -23.60 11.25
N GLY A 15 6.67 -24.47 12.17
CA GLY A 15 6.71 -25.91 11.96
C GLY A 15 7.60 -26.27 10.76
N ASP A 16 7.03 -26.96 9.78
CA ASP A 16 7.70 -27.37 8.53
C ASP A 16 7.63 -26.29 7.43
N SER A 17 7.16 -25.08 7.77
CA SER A 17 6.97 -23.97 6.83
C SER A 17 7.93 -22.83 7.13
N VAL A 18 8.36 -22.16 6.08
CA VAL A 18 9.14 -20.91 6.17
C VAL A 18 8.31 -19.78 5.60
N ILE A 19 8.11 -18.74 6.41
CA ILE A 19 7.38 -17.53 6.03
C ILE A 19 8.42 -16.48 5.63
N ILE A 20 8.32 -15.99 4.42
CA ILE A 20 9.23 -14.98 3.88
C ILE A 20 8.44 -13.75 3.36
N PRO A 21 9.04 -12.55 3.39
CA PRO A 21 8.45 -11.38 2.75
C PRO A 21 8.25 -11.63 1.25
N PHE A 22 7.08 -11.25 0.74
CA PHE A 22 6.73 -11.46 -0.66
C PHE A 22 7.77 -10.86 -1.64
N GLY A 23 8.39 -9.72 -1.27
CA GLY A 23 9.46 -9.10 -2.06
C GLY A 23 10.69 -9.97 -2.30
N CYS A 24 10.94 -10.95 -1.41
CA CYS A 24 12.05 -11.90 -1.53
C CYS A 24 11.71 -13.10 -2.43
N LEU A 25 10.44 -13.31 -2.77
CA LEU A 25 9.96 -14.53 -3.46
C LEU A 25 10.69 -14.79 -4.78
N ARG A 26 10.86 -13.77 -5.63
CA ARG A 26 11.54 -13.92 -6.93
C ARG A 26 12.98 -14.39 -6.81
N SER A 27 13.68 -13.95 -5.76
CA SER A 27 15.08 -14.33 -5.52
C SER A 27 15.23 -15.72 -4.92
N ILE A 28 14.22 -16.16 -4.18
CA ILE A 28 14.25 -17.42 -3.42
C ILE A 28 13.60 -18.57 -4.20
N LEU A 29 12.59 -18.27 -5.03
CA LEU A 29 11.83 -19.29 -5.79
C LEU A 29 12.71 -20.30 -6.55
N PRO A 30 13.81 -19.90 -7.21
CA PRO A 30 14.70 -20.83 -7.91
C PRO A 30 15.48 -21.77 -6.97
N LEU A 31 15.54 -21.45 -5.68
CA LEU A 31 16.27 -22.22 -4.66
C LEU A 31 15.37 -23.15 -3.84
N LEU A 32 14.05 -23.09 -4.06
CA LEU A 32 13.09 -23.90 -3.33
C LEU A 32 12.84 -25.20 -4.06
N GLU A 33 13.09 -26.31 -3.35
CA GLU A 33 12.65 -27.66 -3.72
C GLU A 33 11.33 -27.92 -2.99
N GLY A 34 10.19 -27.82 -3.67
CA GLY A 34 8.89 -28.12 -3.07
C GLY A 34 7.76 -27.19 -3.51
N ASP A 35 6.57 -27.44 -2.98
CA ASP A 35 5.36 -26.67 -3.28
C ASP A 35 5.34 -25.33 -2.59
N VAL A 36 5.37 -24.26 -3.36
CA VAL A 36 5.16 -22.90 -2.86
C VAL A 36 3.65 -22.63 -2.74
N LYS A 37 3.13 -22.69 -1.52
CA LYS A 37 1.78 -22.23 -1.24
C LYS A 37 1.79 -20.70 -1.23
N LYS A 38 1.22 -20.08 -2.25
CA LYS A 38 0.94 -18.65 -2.23
C LYS A 38 -0.20 -18.42 -1.24
N LEU A 39 0.10 -17.89 -0.06
CA LEU A 39 -0.89 -17.45 0.93
C LEU A 39 -1.54 -16.13 0.51
N PHE A 40 -2.03 -16.05 -0.74
CA PHE A 40 -2.84 -14.94 -1.17
C PHE A 40 -4.29 -15.21 -0.78
N THR A 41 -4.77 -14.49 0.18
CA THR A 41 -6.21 -14.38 0.40
C THR A 41 -6.83 -13.78 -0.86
N LYS A 42 -7.98 -14.32 -1.26
CA LYS A 42 -8.70 -13.88 -2.46
C LYS A 42 -9.02 -12.39 -2.34
N GLN A 43 -8.51 -11.58 -3.27
CA GLN A 43 -8.85 -10.16 -3.37
C GLN A 43 -10.33 -9.97 -3.67
N VAL A 44 -10.97 -9.07 -2.96
CA VAL A 44 -12.36 -8.69 -3.20
C VAL A 44 -12.37 -7.45 -4.09
N LYS A 45 -12.96 -7.58 -5.28
CA LYS A 45 -13.12 -6.43 -6.18
C LYS A 45 -14.22 -5.52 -5.68
N VAL A 46 -13.95 -4.22 -5.67
CA VAL A 46 -14.91 -3.18 -5.33
C VAL A 46 -15.31 -2.38 -6.56
N ASP A 47 -16.49 -1.77 -6.52
CA ASP A 47 -17.00 -1.01 -7.64
C ASP A 47 -16.69 0.49 -7.50
N TYR A 48 -15.84 0.98 -8.37
CA TYR A 48 -15.52 2.40 -8.52
C TYR A 48 -16.55 3.17 -9.36
N LYS A 49 -17.71 2.55 -9.66
CA LYS A 49 -18.84 3.14 -10.41
C LYS A 49 -18.42 3.80 -11.74
N GLY A 50 -17.52 3.11 -12.46
CA GLY A 50 -17.05 3.58 -13.78
C GLY A 50 -16.12 4.78 -13.73
N ALA A 51 -15.47 5.05 -12.60
CA ALA A 51 -14.49 6.11 -12.47
C ALA A 51 -13.42 6.02 -13.57
N LYS A 52 -13.22 7.11 -14.30
CA LYS A 52 -12.18 7.24 -15.34
C LYS A 52 -11.22 8.34 -14.95
N VAL A 53 -9.95 7.99 -14.83
CA VAL A 53 -8.87 8.93 -14.53
C VAL A 53 -8.09 9.17 -15.81
N PRO A 54 -8.14 10.38 -16.40
CA PRO A 54 -7.38 10.68 -17.60
C PRO A 54 -5.88 10.64 -17.30
N LEU A 55 -5.11 10.00 -18.15
CA LEU A 55 -3.68 9.82 -18.00
C LEU A 55 -2.96 10.26 -19.28
N TYR A 56 -1.72 10.71 -19.13
CA TYR A 56 -0.76 10.81 -20.23
C TYR A 56 -0.12 9.43 -20.48
N ASP A 57 0.44 9.21 -21.66
CA ASP A 57 1.03 7.94 -22.08
C ASP A 57 2.03 7.37 -21.04
N TYR A 58 2.94 8.21 -20.53
CA TYR A 58 3.90 7.80 -19.50
C TYR A 58 3.26 7.41 -18.16
N GLN A 59 2.09 7.97 -17.85
CA GLN A 59 1.33 7.63 -16.65
C GLN A 59 0.60 6.29 -16.84
N GLU A 60 0.08 6.04 -18.04
CA GLU A 60 -0.52 4.74 -18.39
C GLU A 60 0.52 3.63 -18.33
N GLU A 61 1.72 3.86 -18.86
CA GLU A 61 2.84 2.93 -18.76
C GLU A 61 3.19 2.62 -17.30
N ALA A 62 3.26 3.65 -16.44
CA ALA A 62 3.53 3.48 -15.02
C ALA A 62 2.45 2.65 -14.32
N VAL A 63 1.16 2.91 -14.60
CA VAL A 63 0.03 2.14 -14.05
C VAL A 63 0.12 0.69 -14.53
N GLY A 64 0.37 0.45 -15.82
CA GLY A 64 0.53 -0.88 -16.38
C GLY A 64 1.66 -1.67 -15.71
N ALA A 65 2.80 -1.04 -15.51
CA ALA A 65 3.95 -1.66 -14.84
C ALA A 65 3.62 -2.04 -13.38
N MET A 66 2.91 -1.18 -12.65
CA MET A 66 2.51 -1.47 -11.26
C MET A 66 1.49 -2.60 -11.18
N ILE A 67 0.54 -2.67 -12.12
CA ILE A 67 -0.43 -3.77 -12.19
C ILE A 67 0.27 -5.10 -12.42
N ILE A 68 1.23 -5.17 -13.34
CA ILE A 68 1.96 -6.40 -13.66
C ILE A 68 2.81 -6.88 -12.48
N ASN A 69 3.45 -5.94 -11.78
CA ASN A 69 4.35 -6.28 -10.70
C ASN A 69 3.66 -6.48 -9.34
N HIS A 70 2.42 -6.01 -9.17
CA HIS A 70 1.61 -6.06 -7.94
C HIS A 70 2.16 -5.28 -6.74
N TYR A 71 3.45 -4.97 -6.73
CA TYR A 71 4.13 -4.17 -5.69
C TYR A 71 5.35 -3.48 -6.29
N GLY A 72 5.76 -2.38 -5.70
CA GLY A 72 6.93 -1.65 -6.14
C GLY A 72 6.97 -0.21 -5.65
N ILE A 73 8.00 0.49 -6.06
CA ILE A 73 8.18 1.92 -5.81
C ILE A 73 8.15 2.63 -7.16
N LEU A 74 7.21 3.56 -7.32
CA LEU A 74 7.18 4.48 -8.45
C LEU A 74 8.03 5.70 -8.13
N GLN A 75 9.18 5.81 -8.77
CA GLN A 75 9.99 7.02 -8.73
C GLN A 75 9.64 7.91 -9.92
N SER A 76 9.22 9.13 -9.63
CA SER A 76 8.81 10.08 -10.67
C SER A 76 9.07 11.53 -10.20
N PRO A 77 9.41 12.47 -11.09
CA PRO A 77 9.68 13.85 -10.74
C PRO A 77 8.51 14.55 -10.03
N ALA A 78 8.80 15.67 -9.38
CA ALA A 78 7.74 16.55 -8.90
C ALA A 78 6.89 17.05 -10.06
N GLY A 79 5.57 17.15 -9.86
CA GLY A 79 4.64 17.58 -10.92
C GLY A 79 4.25 16.53 -11.96
N SER A 80 4.84 15.33 -11.95
CA SER A 80 4.49 14.24 -12.88
C SER A 80 3.11 13.62 -12.68
N GLY A 81 2.36 14.05 -11.67
CA GLY A 81 1.02 13.51 -11.40
C GLY A 81 1.01 12.18 -10.65
N LYS A 82 1.98 11.92 -9.76
CA LYS A 82 2.05 10.68 -8.94
C LYS A 82 0.73 10.34 -8.26
N THR A 83 0.05 11.35 -7.69
CA THR A 83 -1.27 11.16 -7.06
C THR A 83 -2.30 10.66 -8.07
N GLN A 84 -2.29 11.18 -9.29
CA GLN A 84 -3.20 10.77 -10.36
C GLN A 84 -2.92 9.34 -10.80
N ILE A 85 -1.62 8.97 -10.95
CA ILE A 85 -1.19 7.59 -11.24
C ILE A 85 -1.70 6.63 -10.17
N GLY A 86 -1.52 6.96 -8.88
CA GLY A 86 -1.97 6.10 -7.78
C GLY A 86 -3.50 5.95 -7.72
N ILE A 87 -4.26 7.01 -7.99
CA ILE A 87 -5.73 6.93 -8.06
C ILE A 87 -6.16 6.06 -9.25
N ALA A 88 -5.54 6.24 -10.42
CA ALA A 88 -5.81 5.43 -11.60
C ALA A 88 -5.48 3.96 -11.38
N LEU A 89 -4.36 3.67 -10.69
CA LEU A 89 -3.98 2.32 -10.29
C LEU A 89 -5.07 1.67 -9.44
N ALA A 90 -5.54 2.35 -8.39
CA ALA A 90 -6.60 1.85 -7.51
C ALA A 90 -7.90 1.55 -8.30
N CYS A 91 -8.31 2.46 -9.19
CA CYS A 91 -9.48 2.29 -10.05
C CYS A 91 -9.32 1.09 -11.00
N SER A 92 -8.15 0.97 -11.64
CA SER A 92 -7.87 -0.10 -12.62
C SER A 92 -7.81 -1.47 -11.97
N MET A 93 -7.20 -1.57 -10.79
CA MET A 93 -7.15 -2.81 -10.02
C MET A 93 -8.48 -3.17 -9.39
N ARG A 94 -9.39 -2.20 -9.21
CA ARG A 94 -10.68 -2.36 -8.52
C ARG A 94 -10.52 -2.95 -7.11
N LEU A 95 -9.48 -2.54 -6.39
CA LEU A 95 -9.19 -3.02 -5.05
C LEU A 95 -9.58 -1.99 -4.01
N LYS A 96 -10.08 -2.47 -2.86
CA LYS A 96 -10.28 -1.60 -1.70
C LYS A 96 -8.94 -1.08 -1.23
N THR A 97 -8.74 0.23 -1.28
CA THR A 97 -7.42 0.86 -1.17
C THR A 97 -7.31 1.75 0.05
N LEU A 98 -6.22 1.59 0.82
CA LEU A 98 -5.78 2.55 1.82
C LEU A 98 -4.72 3.47 1.21
N TRP A 99 -4.96 4.77 1.27
CA TRP A 99 -4.01 5.81 0.87
C TRP A 99 -3.37 6.44 2.11
N LEU A 100 -2.07 6.24 2.28
CA LEU A 100 -1.30 6.75 3.41
C LEU A 100 -0.48 7.96 3.01
N THR A 101 -0.57 9.03 3.81
CA THR A 101 0.22 10.25 3.65
C THR A 101 0.96 10.58 4.94
N HIS A 102 1.94 11.47 4.84
CA HIS A 102 2.68 11.94 6.01
C HIS A 102 1.99 13.12 6.72
N THR A 103 1.28 13.98 6.00
CA THR A 103 0.64 15.17 6.57
C THR A 103 -0.86 15.23 6.25
N LYS A 104 -1.60 16.01 7.07
CA LYS A 104 -3.04 16.26 6.85
C LYS A 104 -3.30 17.03 5.56
N ASP A 105 -2.40 17.92 5.16
CA ASP A 105 -2.53 18.69 3.93
C ASP A 105 -2.41 17.79 2.70
N LEU A 106 -1.42 16.89 2.66
CA LEU A 106 -1.28 15.89 1.61
C LEU A 106 -2.49 14.95 1.55
N LEU A 107 -3.01 14.54 2.71
CA LEU A 107 -4.24 13.73 2.78
C LEU A 107 -5.40 14.47 2.12
N THR A 108 -5.62 15.73 2.49
CA THR A 108 -6.71 16.55 1.94
C THR A 108 -6.54 16.75 0.43
N GLN A 109 -5.33 17.04 -0.03
CA GLN A 109 -5.04 17.19 -1.46
C GLN A 109 -5.30 15.89 -2.23
N SER A 110 -4.81 14.76 -1.74
CA SER A 110 -4.99 13.46 -2.39
C SER A 110 -6.46 13.04 -2.43
N LYS A 111 -7.19 13.23 -1.33
CA LYS A 111 -8.64 12.95 -1.26
C LYS A 111 -9.43 13.85 -2.21
N ASN A 112 -9.11 15.15 -2.26
CA ASN A 112 -9.77 16.09 -3.17
C ASN A 112 -9.47 15.76 -4.65
N ARG A 113 -8.26 15.29 -4.94
CA ARG A 113 -7.92 14.81 -6.29
C ARG A 113 -8.71 13.55 -6.64
N ALA A 114 -8.81 12.59 -5.73
CA ALA A 114 -9.63 11.38 -5.94
C ALA A 114 -11.11 11.71 -6.17
N ALA A 115 -11.65 12.67 -5.42
CA ALA A 115 -13.04 13.12 -5.53
C ALA A 115 -13.39 13.83 -6.86
N GLN A 116 -12.40 14.09 -7.71
CA GLN A 116 -12.65 14.58 -9.08
C GLN A 116 -13.06 13.43 -10.03
N TYR A 117 -12.72 12.19 -9.69
CA TYR A 117 -12.91 11.02 -10.54
C TYR A 117 -13.80 9.95 -9.92
N ILE A 118 -13.82 9.88 -8.60
CA ILE A 118 -14.55 8.88 -7.82
C ILE A 118 -15.64 9.59 -7.03
N ASP A 119 -16.84 8.99 -6.97
CA ASP A 119 -17.95 9.51 -6.17
C ASP A 119 -17.48 9.68 -4.70
N LYS A 120 -17.73 10.87 -4.15
CA LYS A 120 -17.33 11.22 -2.79
C LYS A 120 -17.93 10.29 -1.73
N SER A 121 -19.09 9.70 -1.99
CA SER A 121 -19.75 8.75 -1.08
C SER A 121 -18.96 7.46 -0.92
N LEU A 122 -18.11 7.11 -1.91
CA LEU A 122 -17.26 5.91 -1.89
C LEU A 122 -15.91 6.14 -1.20
N LEU A 123 -15.59 7.39 -0.87
CA LEU A 123 -14.32 7.79 -0.25
C LEU A 123 -14.45 7.95 1.26
N GLY A 124 -13.53 7.35 1.99
CA GLY A 124 -13.45 7.45 3.44
C GLY A 124 -12.25 8.24 3.93
N THR A 125 -12.21 8.49 5.24
CA THR A 125 -11.07 9.11 5.92
C THR A 125 -11.02 8.62 7.35
N ILE A 126 -9.83 8.21 7.79
CA ILE A 126 -9.56 7.90 9.19
C ILE A 126 -8.81 9.09 9.80
N THR A 127 -9.39 9.65 10.86
CA THR A 127 -8.82 10.74 11.64
C THR A 127 -8.86 10.39 13.12
N GLU A 128 -8.21 11.17 13.98
CA GLU A 128 -8.29 10.98 15.43
C GLU A 128 -9.75 11.09 15.89
N GLY A 129 -10.30 9.98 16.41
CA GLY A 129 -11.66 9.90 16.96
C GLY A 129 -12.79 9.73 15.94
N LYS A 130 -12.48 9.57 14.62
CA LYS A 130 -13.51 9.30 13.61
C LYS A 130 -12.98 8.39 12.51
N ASP A 131 -13.57 7.20 12.44
CA ASP A 131 -13.28 6.20 11.43
C ASP A 131 -14.41 6.13 10.42
N ASN A 132 -14.15 6.66 9.23
CA ASN A 132 -15.02 6.52 8.08
C ASN A 132 -14.27 5.74 7.00
N ILE A 133 -14.51 4.44 6.93
CA ILE A 133 -13.88 3.56 5.94
C ILE A 133 -14.68 3.68 4.64
N GLY A 134 -14.03 4.15 3.58
CA GLY A 134 -14.64 4.22 2.25
C GLY A 134 -14.89 2.84 1.65
N GLU A 135 -15.90 2.75 0.80
CA GLU A 135 -16.18 1.51 0.05
C GLU A 135 -15.03 1.19 -0.93
N THR A 136 -14.42 2.21 -1.53
CA THR A 136 -13.33 2.06 -2.52
C THR A 136 -11.99 2.50 -1.96
N MET A 137 -11.85 3.76 -1.56
CA MET A 137 -10.61 4.31 -1.05
C MET A 137 -10.81 4.94 0.33
N THR A 138 -9.85 4.71 1.21
CA THR A 138 -9.76 5.35 2.53
C THR A 138 -8.45 6.12 2.62
N PHE A 139 -8.51 7.35 3.10
CA PHE A 139 -7.35 8.23 3.27
C PHE A 139 -7.00 8.35 4.75
N ALA A 140 -5.74 8.19 5.09
CA ALA A 140 -5.26 8.35 6.46
C ALA A 140 -3.84 8.94 6.49
N THR A 141 -3.49 9.59 7.60
CA THR A 141 -2.08 9.88 7.86
C THR A 141 -1.43 8.73 8.60
N ILE A 142 -0.13 8.56 8.40
CA ILE A 142 0.62 7.52 9.10
C ILE A 142 0.59 7.73 10.61
N GLN A 143 0.59 8.99 11.07
CA GLN A 143 0.52 9.34 12.48
C GLN A 143 -0.81 8.89 13.11
N THR A 144 -1.92 9.06 12.40
CA THR A 144 -3.23 8.59 12.85
C THR A 144 -3.24 7.06 12.90
N MET A 145 -2.80 6.39 11.83
CA MET A 145 -2.80 4.92 11.78
C MET A 145 -1.88 4.29 12.82
N SER A 146 -0.77 4.95 13.18
CA SER A 146 0.14 4.41 14.21
C SER A 146 -0.43 4.44 15.64
N LYS A 147 -1.49 5.23 15.88
CA LYS A 147 -2.14 5.40 17.20
C LYS A 147 -3.37 4.53 17.40
N VAL A 148 -3.99 4.06 16.32
CA VAL A 148 -5.17 3.18 16.39
C VAL A 148 -4.76 1.72 16.60
N ASP A 149 -5.71 0.90 17.08
CA ASP A 149 -5.49 -0.55 17.08
C ASP A 149 -5.55 -1.08 15.65
N LEU A 150 -4.38 -1.34 15.09
CA LEU A 150 -4.24 -1.79 13.71
C LEU A 150 -4.83 -3.19 13.47
N ASN A 151 -4.99 -4.01 14.51
CA ASN A 151 -5.51 -5.38 14.34
C ASN A 151 -6.95 -5.38 13.84
N GLN A 152 -7.74 -4.39 14.22
CA GLN A 152 -9.12 -4.24 13.73
C GLN A 152 -9.20 -3.95 12.22
N TYR A 153 -8.10 -3.48 11.61
CA TYR A 153 -8.03 -3.13 10.19
C TYR A 153 -7.20 -4.11 9.37
N ARG A 154 -6.68 -5.18 9.98
CA ARG A 154 -5.67 -6.07 9.40
C ARG A 154 -6.01 -6.55 7.98
N ASP A 155 -7.27 -6.87 7.73
CA ASP A 155 -7.76 -7.44 6.48
C ASP A 155 -8.77 -6.52 5.77
N THR A 156 -8.74 -5.22 6.07
CA THR A 156 -9.73 -4.25 5.55
C THR A 156 -9.44 -3.84 4.12
N TRP A 157 -8.18 -3.72 3.74
CA TRP A 157 -7.76 -3.23 2.42
C TRP A 157 -6.94 -4.27 1.66
N ASP A 158 -7.21 -4.35 0.37
CA ASP A 158 -6.49 -5.24 -0.55
C ASP A 158 -5.29 -4.54 -1.22
N CYS A 159 -5.23 -3.20 -1.16
CA CYS A 159 -4.15 -2.39 -1.69
C CYS A 159 -3.77 -1.29 -0.69
N ILE A 160 -2.47 -1.04 -0.53
CA ILE A 160 -1.96 0.09 0.24
C ILE A 160 -1.08 0.92 -0.67
N ILE A 161 -1.41 2.21 -0.78
CA ILE A 161 -0.59 3.19 -1.50
C ILE A 161 0.01 4.15 -0.48
N VAL A 162 1.33 4.27 -0.49
CA VAL A 162 2.07 5.18 0.39
C VAL A 162 2.59 6.33 -0.44
N ASP A 163 2.05 7.52 -0.22
CA ASP A 163 2.55 8.74 -0.83
C ASP A 163 3.80 9.22 -0.09
N GLU A 164 4.78 9.73 -0.83
CA GLU A 164 6.09 10.14 -0.30
C GLU A 164 6.82 8.99 0.44
N CYS A 165 6.85 7.81 -0.18
CA CYS A 165 7.40 6.58 0.41
C CYS A 165 8.89 6.67 0.78
N HIS A 166 9.64 7.67 0.29
CA HIS A 166 11.02 7.94 0.73
C HIS A 166 11.12 8.24 2.23
N ARG A 167 10.00 8.57 2.89
CA ARG A 167 9.90 8.74 4.34
C ARG A 167 9.68 7.43 5.09
N VAL A 168 9.46 6.33 4.38
CA VAL A 168 9.43 4.97 4.96
C VAL A 168 10.86 4.56 5.28
N VAL A 169 11.37 5.08 6.39
CA VAL A 169 12.73 4.76 6.85
C VAL A 169 12.59 3.87 8.07
N GLY A 170 13.30 2.78 8.09
CA GLY A 170 13.39 1.89 9.24
C GLY A 170 14.64 1.03 9.15
N THR A 171 15.17 0.67 10.30
CA THR A 171 16.17 -0.38 10.39
C THR A 171 15.52 -1.60 11.04
N PRO A 172 16.10 -2.80 10.94
CA PRO A 172 15.56 -3.99 11.60
C PRO A 172 15.37 -3.83 13.11
N THR A 173 16.13 -2.90 13.72
CA THR A 173 16.09 -2.62 15.15
C THR A 173 15.28 -1.38 15.52
N ALA A 174 14.90 -0.54 14.54
CA ALA A 174 14.11 0.67 14.74
C ALA A 174 12.80 0.61 13.93
N VAL A 175 11.75 0.15 14.58
CA VAL A 175 10.40 0.12 13.99
C VAL A 175 9.87 1.54 13.93
N THR A 176 9.78 2.08 12.72
CA THR A 176 9.14 3.38 12.49
C THR A 176 7.61 3.23 12.49
N GLN A 177 6.90 4.37 12.56
CA GLN A 177 5.43 4.37 12.42
C GLN A 177 4.99 3.69 11.11
N PHE A 178 5.71 3.92 10.01
CA PHE A 178 5.42 3.27 8.72
C PHE A 178 5.61 1.77 8.79
N SER A 179 6.75 1.30 9.31
CA SER A 179 7.02 -0.14 9.43
C SER A 179 5.97 -0.83 10.31
N LYS A 180 5.59 -0.20 11.44
CA LYS A 180 4.53 -0.72 12.31
C LYS A 180 3.22 -0.89 11.56
N VAL A 181 2.78 0.16 10.85
CA VAL A 181 1.50 0.14 10.12
C VAL A 181 1.54 -0.87 8.98
N LEU A 182 2.57 -0.83 8.13
CA LEU A 182 2.66 -1.69 6.95
C LEU A 182 2.83 -3.17 7.30
N ASN A 183 3.57 -3.49 8.38
CA ASN A 183 3.76 -4.88 8.80
C ASN A 183 2.52 -5.47 9.48
N THR A 184 1.64 -4.64 10.05
CA THR A 184 0.42 -5.11 10.69
C THR A 184 -0.72 -5.27 9.69
N LEU A 185 -0.86 -4.32 8.76
CA LEU A 185 -1.89 -4.36 7.72
C LEU A 185 -1.48 -5.36 6.64
N ARG A 186 -2.37 -6.28 6.32
CA ARG A 186 -2.16 -7.29 5.29
C ARG A 186 -2.85 -6.87 4.00
N ALA A 187 -2.19 -6.05 3.17
CA ALA A 187 -2.64 -5.84 1.80
C ALA A 187 -2.52 -7.17 1.03
N ARG A 188 -3.52 -7.49 0.27
CA ARG A 188 -3.69 -8.81 -0.38
C ARG A 188 -3.27 -8.77 -1.84
#